data_7343b7b1405862bd3b1f7d49d6f94cff
#
_entry.id   7343b7b1405862bd3b1f7d49d6f94cff
#
_cell.length_a   1.000
_cell.length_b   1.000
_cell.length_c   1.000
_cell.angle_alpha   90.00
_cell.angle_beta   90.00
_cell.angle_gamma   90.00
#
_symmetry.space_group_name_H-M   'P 1'
#
loop_
_entity.id
_entity.type
_entity.pdbx_description
1 polymer ?
#
loop_
_entity_poly.entity_id
_entity_poly.type
_entity_poly.pdbx_seq_one_letter_code
_entity_poly.pdbx_strand_id
1 'polypeptide(L)'
;MAISGEDNVANSTGNLINFFMASHLGPGYTLVGRIQGDRSAGTVSFSNVSDYRLKKNVTSMTGSLNKIKALNPVNYNITDIYEDPNPLLIEGFLAHELQAHIPNAVTGAKDAVNEDGSIKAQTVDLVKIIPNLVGAIKELTARIEALEA
;
A
#
# COMPACT_ATOMS: atom_id res chain seq x y z
N MET A 1 15.97 11.31 -10.86
CA MET A 1 15.28 11.41 -9.58
C MET A 1 15.82 12.64 -8.87
N ALA A 2 15.02 13.69 -8.73
CA ALA A 2 15.43 14.90 -8.03
C ALA A 2 14.93 14.79 -6.58
N ILE A 3 15.87 14.74 -5.64
CA ILE A 3 15.58 14.89 -4.22
C ILE A 3 15.81 16.37 -3.92
N SER A 4 14.75 17.16 -3.82
CA SER A 4 14.84 18.55 -3.39
C SER A 4 14.24 18.67 -2.01
N GLY A 5 15.08 18.89 -1.03
CA GLY A 5 14.69 19.30 0.30
C GLY A 5 15.12 20.73 0.54
N GLU A 6 14.26 21.68 0.21
CA GLU A 6 14.42 23.08 0.66
C GLU A 6 13.03 23.68 0.85
N ASP A 7 12.62 23.75 2.12
CA ASP A 7 11.74 24.81 2.56
C ASP A 7 12.11 25.15 4.00
N ASN A 8 12.92 26.19 4.12
CA ASN A 8 13.40 26.71 5.39
C ASN A 8 12.41 27.76 5.97
N VAL A 9 11.12 27.42 5.98
CA VAL A 9 10.09 28.30 6.55
C VAL A 9 9.61 27.68 7.86
N ALA A 10 9.76 28.44 8.94
CA ALA A 10 9.22 28.06 10.26
C ALA A 10 7.69 27.91 10.11
N ASN A 11 7.14 26.72 10.37
CA ASN A 11 5.74 26.31 10.29
C ASN A 11 5.26 25.78 8.92
N SER A 12 6.09 25.23 8.07
CA SER A 12 5.64 24.67 6.79
C SER A 12 5.72 23.15 6.71
N THR A 13 4.74 22.58 6.05
CA THR A 13 4.80 21.21 5.53
C THR A 13 5.70 21.21 4.31
N GLY A 14 6.87 20.58 4.39
CA GLY A 14 7.82 20.47 3.27
C GLY A 14 7.71 19.13 2.56
N ASN A 15 7.80 19.14 1.22
CA ASN A 15 7.89 17.91 0.44
C ASN A 15 9.34 17.41 0.46
N LEU A 16 9.57 16.24 1.05
CA LEU A 16 10.88 15.59 1.09
C LEU A 16 11.17 14.87 -0.24
N ILE A 17 10.19 14.16 -0.79
CA ILE A 17 10.28 13.46 -2.07
C ILE A 17 8.94 13.59 -2.79
N ASN A 18 8.96 14.00 -4.05
CA ASN A 18 7.80 13.98 -4.93
C ASN A 18 7.99 12.90 -6.00
N PHE A 19 6.96 12.10 -6.21
CA PHE A 19 6.92 11.08 -7.26
C PHE A 19 6.08 11.58 -8.42
N PHE A 20 6.68 11.64 -9.60
CA PHE A 20 6.03 12.05 -10.84
C PHE A 20 6.06 10.91 -11.85
N MET A 21 5.00 10.79 -12.63
CA MET A 21 4.95 9.92 -13.82
C MET A 21 4.68 10.77 -15.05
N ALA A 22 5.16 10.30 -16.21
CA ALA A 22 4.84 10.92 -17.49
C ALA A 22 3.32 10.97 -17.69
N SER A 23 2.80 12.12 -18.10
CA SER A 23 1.38 12.27 -18.36
C SER A 23 1.01 11.59 -19.68
N HIS A 24 0.00 10.73 -19.69
CA HIS A 24 -0.60 10.20 -20.91
C HIS A 24 -1.57 11.19 -21.59
N LEU A 25 -1.86 12.32 -20.95
CA LEU A 25 -2.86 13.30 -21.40
C LEU A 25 -2.25 14.57 -21.99
N GLY A 26 -0.92 14.63 -22.14
CA GLY A 26 -0.23 15.80 -22.70
C GLY A 26 1.24 15.87 -22.27
N PRO A 27 1.97 16.89 -22.74
CA PRO A 27 3.36 17.09 -22.36
C PRO A 27 3.46 17.46 -20.87
N GLY A 28 4.25 16.71 -20.11
CA GLY A 28 4.53 16.98 -18.71
C GLY A 28 4.52 15.75 -17.81
N TYR A 29 4.65 16.01 -16.52
CA TYR A 29 4.65 15.00 -15.49
C TYR A 29 3.49 15.24 -14.54
N THR A 30 2.77 14.18 -14.18
CA THR A 30 1.71 14.23 -13.19
C THR A 30 2.25 13.74 -11.84
N LEU A 31 2.04 14.52 -10.79
CA LEU A 31 2.32 14.09 -9.42
C LEU A 31 1.43 12.90 -9.09
N VAL A 32 2.04 11.80 -8.64
CA VAL A 32 1.32 10.59 -8.24
C VAL A 32 1.37 10.34 -6.74
N GLY A 33 2.35 10.89 -6.05
CA GLY A 33 2.49 10.78 -4.59
C GLY A 33 3.68 11.54 -4.07
N ARG A 34 3.81 11.63 -2.74
CA ARG A 34 4.90 12.32 -2.07
C ARG A 34 5.15 11.80 -0.67
N ILE A 35 6.38 12.06 -0.20
CA ILE A 35 6.75 11.99 1.22
C ILE A 35 6.88 13.44 1.70
N GLN A 36 6.15 13.78 2.76
CA GLN A 36 6.12 15.13 3.33
C GLN A 36 6.53 15.09 4.79
N GLY A 37 7.31 16.08 5.22
CA GLY A 37 7.55 16.37 6.63
C GLY A 37 6.65 17.51 7.08
N ASP A 38 6.03 17.37 8.24
CA ASP A 38 5.33 18.46 8.92
C ASP A 38 6.11 18.81 10.19
N ARG A 39 6.78 19.95 10.16
CA ARG A 39 7.61 20.38 11.26
C ARG A 39 6.78 20.80 12.47
N SER A 40 5.58 21.33 12.25
CA SER A 40 4.71 21.79 13.34
C SER A 40 4.10 20.63 14.11
N ALA A 41 3.79 19.54 13.41
CA ALA A 41 3.26 18.31 13.99
C ALA A 41 4.35 17.29 14.36
N GLY A 42 5.61 17.50 13.92
CA GLY A 42 6.71 16.55 14.13
C GLY A 42 6.49 15.21 13.41
N THR A 43 5.80 15.21 12.26
CA THR A 43 5.40 13.98 11.55
C THR A 43 5.95 13.90 10.14
N VAL A 44 6.07 12.66 9.64
CA VAL A 44 6.29 12.36 8.23
C VAL A 44 5.07 11.60 7.70
N SER A 45 4.56 12.01 6.55
CA SER A 45 3.42 11.38 5.89
C SER A 45 3.78 10.89 4.49
N PHE A 46 3.15 9.78 4.11
CA PHE A 46 3.17 9.23 2.75
C PHE A 46 1.80 9.47 2.15
N SER A 47 1.73 10.17 1.03
CA SER A 47 0.45 10.49 0.40
C SER A 47 0.44 10.14 -1.08
N ASN A 48 -0.69 9.58 -1.53
CA ASN A 48 -1.00 9.34 -2.92
C ASN A 48 -1.99 10.38 -3.41
N VAL A 49 -1.89 10.78 -4.67
CA VAL A 49 -2.89 11.65 -5.29
C VAL A 49 -4.23 10.91 -5.34
N SER A 50 -5.29 11.55 -4.83
CA SER A 50 -6.61 10.95 -4.68
C SER A 50 -7.75 11.93 -5.00
N ASP A 51 -7.51 12.93 -5.85
CA ASP A 51 -8.54 13.88 -6.29
C ASP A 51 -9.63 13.13 -7.08
N TYR A 52 -10.90 13.40 -6.75
CA TYR A 52 -12.05 12.73 -7.39
C TYR A 52 -12.14 12.99 -8.89
N ARG A 53 -11.66 14.14 -9.37
CA ARG A 53 -11.63 14.53 -10.79
C ARG A 53 -10.72 13.65 -11.63
N LEU A 54 -9.76 12.97 -10.99
CA LEU A 54 -8.84 12.02 -11.63
C LEU A 54 -9.38 10.58 -11.60
N LYS A 55 -10.54 10.35 -10.99
CA LYS A 55 -11.15 9.02 -10.86
C LYS A 55 -12.31 8.87 -11.85
N LYS A 56 -12.37 7.71 -12.50
CA LYS A 56 -13.45 7.33 -13.41
C LYS A 56 -14.13 6.05 -12.93
N ASN A 57 -15.37 5.83 -13.34
CA ASN A 57 -16.13 4.60 -13.07
C ASN A 57 -16.18 4.25 -11.57
N VAL A 58 -16.39 5.24 -10.72
CA VAL A 58 -16.45 5.05 -9.27
C VAL A 58 -17.71 4.26 -8.93
N THR A 59 -17.51 3.11 -8.28
CA THR A 59 -18.59 2.23 -7.82
C THR A 59 -18.35 1.82 -6.37
N SER A 60 -19.42 1.47 -5.66
CA SER A 60 -19.30 0.96 -4.29
C SER A 60 -18.64 -0.41 -4.26
N MET A 61 -17.77 -0.63 -3.28
CA MET A 61 -17.17 -1.94 -3.03
C MET A 61 -18.18 -2.87 -2.37
N THR A 62 -18.18 -4.14 -2.78
CA THR A 62 -19.00 -5.21 -2.20
C THR A 62 -18.16 -6.48 -2.03
N GLY A 63 -18.58 -7.38 -1.13
CA GLY A 63 -17.90 -8.65 -0.87
C GLY A 63 -16.57 -8.52 -0.13
N SER A 64 -16.35 -7.37 0.52
CA SER A 64 -15.10 -7.10 1.25
C SER A 64 -14.91 -8.06 2.42
N LEU A 65 -15.97 -8.41 3.14
CA LEU A 65 -15.91 -9.35 4.25
C LEU A 65 -15.40 -10.73 3.79
N ASN A 66 -15.87 -11.22 2.64
CA ASN A 66 -15.42 -12.50 2.12
C ASN A 66 -13.95 -12.47 1.72
N LYS A 67 -13.47 -11.37 1.13
CA LYS A 67 -12.05 -11.19 0.82
C LYS A 67 -11.19 -11.21 2.09
N ILE A 68 -11.58 -10.43 3.11
CA ILE A 68 -10.83 -10.37 4.37
C ILE A 68 -10.83 -11.72 5.10
N LYS A 69 -11.94 -12.44 5.12
CA LYS A 69 -12.01 -13.79 5.71
C LYS A 69 -11.12 -14.81 5.00
N ALA A 70 -10.83 -14.61 3.73
CA ALA A 70 -9.98 -15.50 2.94
C ALA A 70 -8.49 -15.20 3.07
N LEU A 71 -8.12 -14.08 3.70
CA LEU A 71 -6.72 -13.75 3.96
C LEU A 71 -6.16 -14.63 5.08
N ASN A 72 -4.89 -15.01 4.93
CA ASN A 72 -4.15 -15.80 5.89
C ASN A 72 -3.00 -14.97 6.48
N PRO A 73 -3.19 -14.28 7.62
CA PRO A 73 -2.09 -13.62 8.31
C PRO A 73 -1.16 -14.67 8.92
N VAL A 74 0.14 -14.47 8.76
CA VAL A 74 1.19 -15.40 9.19
C VAL A 74 2.30 -14.69 9.95
N ASN A 75 2.97 -15.43 10.81
CA ASN A 75 4.26 -15.05 11.37
C ASN A 75 5.38 -15.68 10.55
N TYR A 76 6.43 -14.92 10.26
CA TYR A 76 7.57 -15.39 9.49
C TYR A 76 8.87 -14.70 9.89
N ASN A 77 9.98 -15.30 9.51
CA ASN A 77 11.29 -14.67 9.54
C ASN A 77 11.74 -14.44 8.09
N ILE A 78 12.43 -13.33 7.83
CA ILE A 78 13.07 -13.12 6.54
C ILE A 78 14.39 -13.87 6.54
N THR A 79 14.59 -14.71 5.52
CA THR A 79 15.87 -15.35 5.28
C THR A 79 16.82 -14.31 4.70
N ASP A 80 17.87 -13.99 5.43
CA ASP A 80 18.93 -13.10 4.98
C ASP A 80 20.13 -13.92 4.48
N ILE A 81 20.98 -13.27 3.67
CA ILE A 81 22.28 -13.79 3.25
C ILE A 81 23.25 -13.96 4.42
N TYR A 82 22.99 -13.30 5.54
CA TYR A 82 23.69 -13.48 6.81
C TYR A 82 22.80 -14.29 7.73
N GLU A 83 23.25 -15.47 8.12
CA GLU A 83 22.55 -16.29 9.11
C GLU A 83 22.45 -15.49 10.44
N ASP A 84 21.27 -14.98 10.73
CA ASP A 84 20.99 -14.37 12.03
C ASP A 84 20.62 -15.50 13.02
N PRO A 85 21.40 -15.72 14.08
CA PRO A 85 21.08 -16.74 15.07
C PRO A 85 19.81 -16.42 15.87
N ASN A 86 19.29 -15.19 15.78
CA ASN A 86 18.08 -14.77 16.50
C ASN A 86 17.16 -13.93 15.58
N PRO A 87 16.60 -14.52 14.51
CA PRO A 87 15.83 -13.79 13.50
C PRO A 87 14.57 -13.17 14.11
N LEU A 88 14.28 -11.92 13.74
CA LEU A 88 13.09 -11.21 14.17
C LEU A 88 11.83 -11.86 13.59
N LEU A 89 10.87 -12.19 14.45
CA LEU A 89 9.54 -12.64 14.04
C LEU A 89 8.72 -11.45 13.54
N ILE A 90 8.19 -11.56 12.33
CA ILE A 90 7.42 -10.53 11.63
C ILE A 90 6.02 -11.06 11.35
N GLU A 91 5.01 -10.22 11.60
CA GLU A 91 3.62 -10.50 11.24
C GLU A 91 3.31 -9.94 9.86
N GLY A 92 2.62 -10.71 9.02
CA GLY A 92 2.27 -10.24 7.68
C GLY A 92 1.56 -11.27 6.82
N PHE A 93 1.79 -11.23 5.52
CA PHE A 93 1.14 -12.09 4.54
C PHE A 93 2.17 -12.64 3.55
N LEU A 94 1.91 -13.85 3.05
CA LEU A 94 2.60 -14.36 1.88
C LEU A 94 2.05 -13.68 0.63
N ALA A 95 2.91 -13.03 -0.16
CA ALA A 95 2.50 -12.18 -1.28
C ALA A 95 1.59 -12.90 -2.28
N HIS A 96 1.92 -14.14 -2.66
CA HIS A 96 1.12 -14.91 -3.63
C HIS A 96 -0.26 -15.32 -3.10
N GLU A 97 -0.41 -15.56 -1.79
CA GLU A 97 -1.70 -15.83 -1.16
C GLU A 97 -2.56 -14.55 -1.11
N LEU A 98 -1.97 -13.43 -0.70
CA LEU A 98 -2.64 -12.13 -0.72
C LEU A 98 -3.09 -11.74 -2.13
N GLN A 99 -2.26 -12.01 -3.15
CA GLN A 99 -2.53 -11.70 -4.55
C GLN A 99 -3.80 -12.39 -5.07
N ALA A 100 -4.11 -13.58 -4.59
CA ALA A 100 -5.31 -14.32 -4.98
C ALA A 100 -6.62 -13.60 -4.60
N HIS A 101 -6.60 -12.79 -3.53
CA HIS A 101 -7.79 -12.12 -2.98
C HIS A 101 -7.77 -10.61 -3.17
N ILE A 102 -6.60 -9.98 -3.11
CA ILE A 102 -6.39 -8.53 -3.29
C ILE A 102 -5.21 -8.31 -4.26
N PRO A 103 -5.38 -8.58 -5.55
CA PRO A 103 -4.29 -8.58 -6.53
C PRO A 103 -3.59 -7.22 -6.66
N ASN A 104 -4.30 -6.11 -6.47
CA ASN A 104 -3.72 -4.77 -6.53
C ASN A 104 -2.84 -4.41 -5.32
N ALA A 105 -2.83 -5.22 -4.26
CA ALA A 105 -1.92 -5.06 -3.13
C ALA A 105 -0.54 -5.71 -3.36
N VAL A 106 -0.35 -6.42 -4.46
CA VAL A 106 0.88 -7.17 -4.72
C VAL A 106 1.45 -6.79 -6.09
N THR A 107 2.76 -6.63 -6.14
CA THR A 107 3.51 -6.42 -7.38
C THR A 107 4.49 -7.58 -7.57
N GLY A 108 4.62 -8.03 -8.81
CA GLY A 108 5.46 -9.18 -9.19
C GLY A 108 4.65 -10.47 -9.34
N ALA A 109 5.30 -11.50 -9.85
CA ALA A 109 4.73 -12.82 -10.04
C ALA A 109 5.35 -13.82 -9.06
N LYS A 110 4.55 -14.81 -8.62
CA LYS A 110 5.04 -15.93 -7.83
C LYS A 110 6.14 -16.68 -8.60
N ASP A 111 7.17 -17.08 -7.89
CA ASP A 111 8.30 -17.87 -8.41
C ASP A 111 9.08 -17.19 -9.56
N ALA A 112 8.96 -15.86 -9.71
CA ALA A 112 9.72 -15.12 -10.72
C ALA A 112 11.21 -15.09 -10.39
N VAL A 113 12.04 -15.17 -11.42
CA VAL A 113 13.51 -15.05 -11.33
C VAL A 113 14.04 -13.97 -12.25
N ASN A 114 15.17 -13.42 -11.92
CA ASN A 114 15.94 -12.51 -12.76
C ASN A 114 16.72 -13.30 -13.83
N GLU A 115 17.34 -12.59 -14.77
CA GLU A 115 18.14 -13.22 -15.84
C GLU A 115 19.33 -14.04 -15.30
N ASP A 116 19.85 -13.68 -14.15
CA ASP A 116 20.94 -14.38 -13.46
C ASP A 116 20.48 -15.56 -12.58
N GLY A 117 19.17 -15.87 -12.58
CA GLY A 117 18.57 -16.94 -11.78
C GLY A 117 18.28 -16.57 -10.32
N SER A 118 18.62 -15.36 -9.87
CA SER A 118 18.30 -14.90 -8.53
C SER A 118 16.79 -14.66 -8.35
N ILE A 119 16.31 -14.67 -7.09
CA ILE A 119 14.90 -14.45 -6.77
C ILE A 119 14.46 -13.04 -7.21
N LYS A 120 13.42 -12.97 -8.05
CA LYS A 120 12.71 -11.73 -8.34
C LYS A 120 11.51 -11.63 -7.39
N ALA A 121 11.75 -11.06 -6.22
CA ALA A 121 10.78 -11.06 -5.13
C ALA A 121 9.49 -10.29 -5.47
N GLN A 122 8.35 -10.84 -5.04
CA GLN A 122 7.10 -10.08 -4.97
C GLN A 122 7.18 -9.04 -3.84
N THR A 123 6.46 -7.93 -4.00
CA THR A 123 6.31 -6.91 -2.96
C THR A 123 4.84 -6.69 -2.61
N VAL A 124 4.58 -6.31 -1.35
CA VAL A 124 3.24 -6.10 -0.81
C VAL A 124 3.06 -4.64 -0.40
N ASP A 125 1.94 -4.05 -0.80
CA ASP A 125 1.47 -2.73 -0.35
C ASP A 125 0.26 -2.93 0.57
N LEU A 126 0.52 -2.97 1.88
CA LEU A 126 -0.51 -3.22 2.90
C LEU A 126 -1.56 -2.11 2.99
N VAL A 127 -1.25 -0.88 2.55
CA VAL A 127 -2.23 0.23 2.54
C VAL A 127 -3.43 -0.09 1.65
N LYS A 128 -3.23 -0.88 0.60
CA LYS A 128 -4.31 -1.31 -0.31
C LYS A 128 -5.29 -2.32 0.30
N ILE A 129 -5.00 -2.85 1.48
CA ILE A 129 -5.93 -3.70 2.24
C ILE A 129 -6.96 -2.85 2.98
N ILE A 130 -6.62 -1.61 3.38
CA ILE A 130 -7.46 -0.75 4.22
C ILE A 130 -8.89 -0.55 3.64
N PRO A 131 -9.11 -0.25 2.36
CA PRO A 131 -10.47 -0.13 1.83
C PRO A 131 -11.31 -1.42 1.98
N ASN A 132 -10.66 -2.60 1.85
CA ASN A 132 -11.34 -3.88 2.08
C ASN A 132 -11.68 -4.09 3.57
N LEU A 133 -10.81 -3.67 4.50
CA LEU A 133 -11.11 -3.71 5.94
C LEU A 133 -12.30 -2.81 6.28
N VAL A 134 -12.33 -1.58 5.77
CA VAL A 134 -13.46 -0.67 5.96
C VAL A 134 -14.76 -1.27 5.39
N GLY A 135 -14.71 -1.83 4.19
CA GLY A 135 -15.85 -2.50 3.57
C GLY A 135 -16.33 -3.70 4.39
N ALA A 136 -15.42 -4.53 4.89
CA ALA A 136 -15.74 -5.68 5.72
C ALA A 136 -16.40 -5.28 7.06
N ILE A 137 -15.90 -4.22 7.70
CA ILE A 137 -16.51 -3.68 8.92
C ILE A 137 -17.94 -3.22 8.64
N LYS A 138 -18.18 -2.47 7.56
CA LYS A 138 -19.53 -2.04 7.18
C LYS A 138 -20.47 -3.21 6.91
N GLU A 139 -20.01 -4.26 6.21
CA GLU A 139 -20.79 -5.45 5.95
C GLU A 139 -21.10 -6.23 7.24
N LEU A 140 -20.16 -6.29 8.20
CA LEU A 140 -20.39 -6.89 9.52
C LEU A 140 -21.37 -6.06 10.36
N THR A 141 -21.23 -4.74 10.40
CA THR A 141 -22.14 -3.84 11.12
C THR A 141 -23.57 -4.04 10.63
N ALA A 142 -23.80 -4.02 9.32
CA ALA A 142 -25.13 -4.23 8.75
C ALA A 142 -25.73 -5.63 9.13
N ARG A 143 -24.90 -6.67 9.24
CA ARG A 143 -25.36 -8.00 9.68
C ARG A 143 -25.74 -8.01 11.15
N ILE A 144 -24.99 -7.33 12.00
CA ILE A 144 -25.31 -7.21 13.44
C ILE A 144 -26.62 -6.46 13.62
N GLU A 145 -26.78 -5.30 12.99
CA GLU A 145 -28.02 -4.50 13.02
C GLU A 145 -29.26 -5.31 12.58
N ALA A 146 -29.08 -6.16 11.54
CA ALA A 146 -30.16 -7.03 11.09
C ALA A 146 -30.51 -8.19 12.03
N LEU A 147 -29.59 -8.57 12.94
CA LEU A 147 -29.82 -9.59 13.97
C LEU A 147 -30.44 -9.01 15.25
N GLU A 148 -30.26 -7.72 15.49
CA GLU A 148 -30.77 -6.99 16.64
C GLU A 148 -32.17 -6.38 16.41
N ALA A 149 -32.64 -6.36 15.15
CA ALA A 149 -33.96 -5.81 14.74
C ALA A 149 -35.07 -6.85 14.87
#